data_89284d2eb8ac9e6eca90e973d4f2a7fc
#
_entry.id   89284d2eb8ac9e6eca90e973d4f2a7fc
#
_cell.length_a   1.000
_cell.length_b   1.000
_cell.length_c   1.000
_cell.angle_alpha   90.00
_cell.angle_beta   90.00
_cell.angle_gamma   90.00
#
_symmetry.space_group_name_H-M   'P 1'
#
loop_
_entity.id
_entity.type
_entity.pdbx_description
1 polymer ?
#
loop_
_entity_poly.entity_id
_entity_poly.type
_entity_poly.pdbx_seq_one_letter_code
_entity_poly.pdbx_strand_id
1 'polypeptide(L)'
;MRVIVRVMTNVIMNAAKSSSIGNLVPSTRSSKNDMARSYSGDAAIRSSASRGPARETMRSDQAAPAAPRRASKLAARWMDAVCVAVLAFAVSVIGVGNPSFWYDEAATMSASTRSIPELLDLVSSTDSAHTFYYMVMHGWFAVFPETEAWSRIPSCLAVAVAAAGVVVLGKLMSGRALGVTAGVMFAILPRVTLAGIEARPYALAIVMSTWVTITLVVATRRGTTGLWLIYAVLVVLSVLVNIHLLLLVPVHLIALVVLAATRPQLRAWALSTALAVVLLLPYLAFMRAKSTQLSWIDPLDVRVFGNVLLTQYFEFSIPFAVLAFLIMGATVVVFRVRPEWLSTDGMRTAVVISTVWIVIPTAGLLLYSLVAQPIYVDRYLSFTAPAMALLLGACVVALARTPARIVVVLVVFAIAALPNWIDQRGDYAKFKMDYSQVADLIGVQASSGDCLLLDDTVSWEPGPIRPLLAARPDAYRGLVDVGLGKQARPEGLLWDTNVAPHLRRNQIRACTVIWTISEKDPALSSHEAGPVLDPGARFGPTIAYRVPARMGFHVVERWQFNISQVTKSVR
;
A
#
# COMPACT_ATOMS: atom_id res chain seq x y z
N MET A 1 2.38 -26.18 6.36
CA MET A 1 2.59 -26.26 4.91
C MET A 1 1.86 -27.43 4.25
N ARG A 2 2.07 -28.70 4.68
CA ARG A 2 1.34 -29.87 4.11
C ARG A 2 -0.20 -29.78 4.21
N VAL A 3 -0.76 -29.17 5.25
CA VAL A 3 -2.21 -28.99 5.42
C VAL A 3 -2.76 -27.95 4.44
N ILE A 4 -2.05 -26.82 4.23
CA ILE A 4 -2.46 -25.77 3.30
C ILE A 4 -2.40 -26.28 1.85
N VAL A 5 -1.33 -27.00 1.48
CA VAL A 5 -1.20 -27.63 0.15
C VAL A 5 -2.31 -28.67 -0.07
N ARG A 6 -2.64 -29.49 0.93
CA ARG A 6 -3.71 -30.50 0.85
C ARG A 6 -5.12 -29.88 0.74
N VAL A 7 -5.35 -28.75 1.43
CA VAL A 7 -6.59 -27.97 1.30
C VAL A 7 -6.69 -27.33 -0.08
N MET A 8 -5.60 -26.74 -0.58
CA MET A 8 -5.56 -26.19 -1.93
C MET A 8 -5.77 -27.26 -3.01
N THR A 9 -5.09 -28.41 -2.90
CA THR A 9 -5.26 -29.53 -3.85
C THR A 9 -6.69 -30.05 -3.86
N ASN A 10 -7.33 -30.19 -2.70
CA ASN A 10 -8.71 -30.65 -2.60
C ASN A 10 -9.72 -29.62 -3.12
N VAL A 11 -9.48 -28.31 -2.91
CA VAL A 11 -10.35 -27.24 -3.42
C VAL A 11 -10.25 -27.14 -4.94
N ILE A 12 -9.04 -27.24 -5.49
CA ILE A 12 -8.80 -27.24 -6.95
C ILE A 12 -9.41 -28.49 -7.59
N MET A 13 -9.22 -29.66 -7.00
CA MET A 13 -9.78 -30.93 -7.49
C MET A 13 -11.32 -30.97 -7.44
N ASN A 14 -11.94 -30.39 -6.40
CA ASN A 14 -13.40 -30.30 -6.30
C ASN A 14 -13.99 -29.24 -7.26
N ALA A 15 -13.31 -28.14 -7.50
CA ALA A 15 -13.71 -27.17 -8.52
C ALA A 15 -13.65 -27.77 -9.93
N ALA A 16 -12.63 -28.57 -10.24
CA ALA A 16 -12.51 -29.30 -11.50
C ALA A 16 -13.60 -30.39 -11.67
N LYS A 17 -14.00 -31.07 -10.60
CA LYS A 17 -15.10 -32.06 -10.63
C LYS A 17 -16.48 -31.40 -10.81
N SER A 18 -16.70 -30.21 -10.27
CA SER A 18 -17.96 -29.46 -10.47
C SER A 18 -18.16 -28.98 -11.90
N SER A 19 -17.08 -28.75 -12.66
CA SER A 19 -17.15 -28.33 -14.06
C SER A 19 -17.41 -29.49 -15.04
N SER A 20 -17.27 -30.76 -14.63
CA SER A 20 -17.48 -31.94 -15.47
C SER A 20 -18.90 -32.53 -15.40
N ILE A 21 -19.79 -31.99 -14.55
CA ILE A 21 -21.17 -32.51 -14.39
C ILE A 21 -22.21 -31.68 -15.18
N GLY A 22 -21.82 -30.69 -15.93
CA GLY A 22 -22.69 -29.75 -16.65
C GLY A 22 -23.06 -30.09 -18.10
N ASN A 23 -22.87 -31.33 -18.59
CA ASN A 23 -23.27 -31.70 -19.96
C ASN A 23 -23.99 -33.05 -19.98
N LEU A 24 -25.26 -33.07 -19.59
CA LEU A 24 -26.19 -34.13 -19.97
C LEU A 24 -27.55 -33.50 -20.30
N VAL A 25 -27.84 -33.44 -21.60
CA VAL A 25 -29.12 -33.12 -22.20
C VAL A 25 -30.03 -34.31 -22.02
N PRO A 26 -31.30 -34.15 -21.58
CA PRO A 26 -32.29 -35.23 -21.68
C PRO A 26 -33.06 -35.08 -23.01
N SER A 27 -32.98 -36.13 -23.81
CA SER A 27 -33.83 -36.36 -24.98
C SER A 27 -35.26 -36.73 -24.56
N THR A 28 -36.18 -36.18 -25.32
CA THR A 28 -37.62 -36.45 -25.36
C THR A 28 -37.97 -37.92 -25.51
N ARG A 29 -38.99 -38.41 -24.77
CA ARG A 29 -39.95 -39.39 -25.28
C ARG A 29 -41.32 -39.31 -24.59
N SER A 30 -42.32 -39.19 -25.42
CA SER A 30 -43.76 -39.25 -25.31
C SER A 30 -44.29 -40.59 -24.72
N SER A 31 -45.36 -40.55 -23.93
CA SER A 31 -46.48 -41.51 -24.02
C SER A 31 -47.65 -41.08 -23.13
N LYS A 32 -48.72 -40.73 -23.78
CA LYS A 32 -50.13 -41.08 -23.73
C LYS A 32 -50.72 -41.74 -22.46
N ASN A 33 -51.92 -41.24 -22.27
CA ASN A 33 -53.20 -41.85 -21.77
C ASN A 33 -53.63 -41.28 -20.43
N ASP A 34 -54.78 -40.82 -20.25
CA ASP A 34 -56.17 -40.97 -20.60
C ASP A 34 -57.06 -40.65 -19.38
N MET A 35 -58.29 -40.21 -19.72
CA MET A 35 -59.56 -40.21 -18.97
C MET A 35 -59.81 -39.13 -17.91
N ALA A 36 -60.58 -38.14 -18.24
CA ALA A 36 -62.05 -38.08 -18.50
C ALA A 36 -62.93 -37.88 -17.25
N ARG A 37 -63.79 -36.91 -17.39
CA ARG A 37 -65.15 -36.67 -16.84
C ARG A 37 -65.25 -35.39 -16.01
N SER A 38 -66.00 -34.40 -16.49
CA SER A 38 -67.40 -34.29 -16.88
C SER A 38 -68.24 -33.55 -15.83
N TYR A 39 -69.08 -32.69 -16.41
CA TYR A 39 -70.32 -32.03 -15.97
C TYR A 39 -70.18 -30.55 -15.66
N SER A 40 -70.66 -29.71 -16.52
CA SER A 40 -71.99 -29.26 -16.90
C SER A 40 -72.55 -28.14 -16.00
N GLY A 41 -72.99 -27.09 -16.64
CA GLY A 41 -74.33 -26.52 -16.58
C GLY A 41 -74.28 -24.99 -16.60
N ASP A 42 -74.63 -24.43 -17.73
CA ASP A 42 -75.75 -23.50 -18.03
C ASP A 42 -75.98 -22.35 -17.07
N ALA A 43 -76.27 -21.16 -17.43
CA ALA A 43 -77.15 -20.60 -18.46
C ALA A 43 -77.05 -19.08 -18.47
N ALA A 44 -77.33 -18.59 -19.64
CA ALA A 44 -77.53 -17.17 -19.99
C ALA A 44 -78.59 -16.42 -19.17
N ILE A 45 -78.58 -15.12 -19.20
CA ILE A 45 -79.70 -14.28 -19.70
C ILE A 45 -79.25 -12.81 -19.84
N ARG A 46 -79.76 -12.21 -20.95
CA ARG A 46 -79.66 -10.83 -21.44
C ARG A 46 -80.38 -9.81 -20.58
N SER A 47 -79.98 -8.54 -20.61
CA SER A 47 -80.79 -7.41 -21.10
C SER A 47 -80.01 -6.09 -20.96
N SER A 48 -79.77 -5.40 -21.94
CA SER A 48 -80.34 -4.25 -22.63
C SER A 48 -80.38 -2.95 -21.82
N ALA A 49 -79.63 -1.99 -22.39
CA ALA A 49 -79.89 -0.57 -22.61
C ALA A 49 -80.23 0.38 -21.47
N SER A 50 -79.45 1.47 -21.34
CA SER A 50 -79.93 2.83 -21.62
C SER A 50 -78.79 3.86 -21.61
N ARG A 51 -78.92 4.79 -22.61
CA ARG A 51 -78.02 5.94 -22.80
C ARG A 51 -78.36 7.06 -21.83
N GLY A 52 -77.36 7.80 -21.32
CA GLY A 52 -77.53 9.12 -20.73
C GLY A 52 -76.18 9.88 -20.83
N PRO A 53 -76.16 11.21 -20.86
CA PRO A 53 -75.24 11.98 -21.67
C PRO A 53 -73.93 12.37 -20.95
N ALA A 54 -72.93 12.69 -21.75
CA ALA A 54 -71.64 13.17 -21.46
C ALA A 54 -71.62 14.36 -20.46
N ARG A 55 -70.74 14.25 -19.45
CA ARG A 55 -70.15 15.39 -18.74
C ARG A 55 -68.63 15.34 -19.01
N GLU A 56 -68.20 16.25 -19.86
CA GLU A 56 -66.80 16.66 -19.98
C GLU A 56 -66.35 17.20 -18.63
N THR A 57 -65.50 16.48 -17.94
CA THR A 57 -64.63 17.01 -16.90
C THR A 57 -63.23 17.14 -17.46
N MET A 58 -62.84 18.38 -17.73
CA MET A 58 -61.47 18.81 -17.94
C MET A 58 -60.56 18.21 -16.86
N ARG A 59 -59.82 17.15 -17.14
CA ARG A 59 -58.65 16.73 -16.38
C ARG A 59 -57.49 17.58 -16.85
N SER A 60 -57.10 18.53 -15.99
CA SER A 60 -55.79 19.15 -16.07
C SER A 60 -54.73 18.06 -15.97
N ASP A 61 -54.09 17.71 -17.08
CA ASP A 61 -52.82 16.95 -17.09
C ASP A 61 -51.72 17.80 -16.43
N GLN A 62 -51.66 17.76 -15.11
CA GLN A 62 -50.42 18.06 -14.41
C GLN A 62 -49.50 16.86 -14.60
N ALA A 63 -48.64 16.96 -15.63
CA ALA A 63 -47.50 16.10 -15.79
C ALA A 63 -46.63 16.20 -14.52
N ALA A 64 -46.72 15.20 -13.64
CA ALA A 64 -45.82 15.04 -12.52
C ALA A 64 -44.37 14.96 -13.06
N PRO A 65 -43.42 15.70 -12.48
CA PRO A 65 -42.05 15.67 -12.95
C PRO A 65 -41.51 14.25 -12.77
N ALA A 66 -41.21 13.60 -13.89
CA ALA A 66 -40.55 12.31 -13.96
C ALA A 66 -39.14 12.51 -13.41
N ALA A 67 -38.99 12.22 -12.13
CA ALA A 67 -37.85 12.57 -11.34
C ALA A 67 -36.82 11.50 -11.15
N PRO A 68 -35.90 11.62 -10.24
CA PRO A 68 -34.49 11.23 -10.26
C PRO A 68 -34.23 9.80 -9.78
N ARG A 69 -35.04 8.80 -10.15
CA ARG A 69 -34.90 7.41 -9.67
C ARG A 69 -33.59 6.70 -10.09
N ARG A 70 -32.92 7.15 -11.16
CA ARG A 70 -31.63 6.56 -11.59
C ARG A 70 -30.46 7.12 -10.82
N ALA A 71 -30.42 8.42 -10.55
CA ALA A 71 -29.33 9.07 -9.83
C ALA A 71 -29.29 8.64 -8.35
N SER A 72 -30.47 8.53 -7.68
CA SER A 72 -30.56 8.08 -6.29
C SER A 72 -30.12 6.62 -6.09
N LYS A 73 -30.44 5.72 -7.05
CA LYS A 73 -29.98 4.33 -7.03
C LYS A 73 -28.47 4.21 -7.27
N LEU A 74 -27.91 5.07 -8.12
CA LEU A 74 -26.46 5.10 -8.37
C LEU A 74 -25.72 5.64 -7.14
N ALA A 75 -26.19 6.73 -6.53
CA ALA A 75 -25.62 7.29 -5.31
C ALA A 75 -25.65 6.28 -4.14
N ALA A 76 -26.78 5.60 -3.92
CA ALA A 76 -26.90 4.56 -2.89
C ALA A 76 -25.93 3.37 -3.13
N ARG A 77 -25.61 3.07 -4.38
CA ARG A 77 -24.69 1.98 -4.74
C ARG A 77 -23.26 2.26 -4.35
N TRP A 78 -22.83 3.55 -4.45
CA TRP A 78 -21.47 3.98 -4.13
C TRP A 78 -21.29 4.46 -2.69
N MET A 79 -22.37 4.75 -1.99
CA MET A 79 -22.34 5.31 -0.62
C MET A 79 -21.41 4.53 0.32
N ASP A 80 -21.55 3.20 0.38
CA ASP A 80 -20.68 2.38 1.24
C ASP A 80 -19.19 2.52 0.87
N ALA A 81 -18.87 2.57 -0.42
CA ALA A 81 -17.48 2.72 -0.87
C ALA A 81 -16.92 4.10 -0.51
N VAL A 82 -17.73 5.15 -0.65
CA VAL A 82 -17.34 6.52 -0.25
C VAL A 82 -17.18 6.62 1.27
N CYS A 83 -18.11 6.09 2.06
CA CYS A 83 -18.00 6.13 3.52
C CYS A 83 -16.74 5.41 4.02
N VAL A 84 -16.42 4.24 3.45
CA VAL A 84 -15.23 3.49 3.84
C VAL A 84 -13.95 4.17 3.33
N ALA A 85 -13.98 4.80 2.15
CA ALA A 85 -12.86 5.62 1.67
C ALA A 85 -12.58 6.81 2.59
N VAL A 86 -13.62 7.53 3.04
CA VAL A 86 -13.49 8.63 4.00
C VAL A 86 -12.94 8.13 5.33
N LEU A 87 -13.42 6.99 5.82
CA LEU A 87 -12.88 6.35 7.03
C LEU A 87 -11.39 6.03 6.86
N ALA A 88 -11.00 5.38 5.75
CA ALA A 88 -9.61 5.00 5.48
C ALA A 88 -8.71 6.23 5.33
N PHE A 89 -9.20 7.29 4.68
CA PHE A 89 -8.49 8.57 4.61
C PHE A 89 -8.29 9.19 6.00
N ALA A 90 -9.36 9.25 6.82
CA ALA A 90 -9.28 9.80 8.18
C ALA A 90 -8.29 9.01 9.05
N VAL A 91 -8.34 7.67 9.01
CA VAL A 91 -7.39 6.80 9.73
C VAL A 91 -5.94 7.05 9.29
N SER A 92 -5.72 7.33 8.00
CA SER A 92 -4.38 7.57 7.46
C SER A 92 -3.88 8.99 7.76
N VAL A 93 -4.72 10.04 7.61
CA VAL A 93 -4.28 11.43 7.68
C VAL A 93 -4.02 11.93 9.10
N ILE A 94 -4.69 11.34 10.11
CA ILE A 94 -4.49 11.72 11.51
C ILE A 94 -3.04 11.39 11.92
N GLY A 95 -2.29 12.42 12.34
CA GLY A 95 -0.89 12.29 12.76
C GLY A 95 0.09 12.01 11.62
N VAL A 96 -0.28 12.23 10.36
CA VAL A 96 0.55 11.94 9.17
C VAL A 96 1.87 12.71 9.16
N GLY A 97 1.91 13.90 9.73
CA GLY A 97 3.09 14.76 9.80
C GLY A 97 4.00 14.51 11.01
N ASN A 98 3.57 13.71 12.00
CA ASN A 98 4.34 13.55 13.24
C ASN A 98 5.66 12.75 13.06
N PRO A 99 5.66 11.58 12.37
CA PRO A 99 6.91 10.84 12.22
C PRO A 99 7.95 11.63 11.43
N SER A 100 9.18 11.64 11.93
CA SER A 100 10.33 12.17 11.20
C SER A 100 10.44 11.55 9.81
N PHE A 101 11.01 12.28 8.86
CA PHE A 101 11.50 11.65 7.64
C PHE A 101 12.54 10.58 7.95
N TRP A 102 12.61 9.57 7.10
CA TRP A 102 13.61 8.53 7.16
C TRP A 102 14.29 8.34 5.80
N TYR A 103 15.27 7.46 5.73
CA TYR A 103 16.14 7.27 4.57
C TYR A 103 15.40 7.17 3.24
N ASP A 104 14.38 6.29 3.13
CA ASP A 104 13.66 6.10 1.86
C ASP A 104 12.76 7.30 1.51
N GLU A 105 12.20 8.01 2.50
CA GLU A 105 11.44 9.23 2.24
C GLU A 105 12.38 10.38 1.84
N ALA A 106 13.58 10.45 2.42
CA ALA A 106 14.62 11.39 1.97
C ALA A 106 15.03 11.11 0.52
N ALA A 107 15.06 9.83 0.09
CA ALA A 107 15.27 9.49 -1.33
C ALA A 107 14.15 10.03 -2.23
N THR A 108 12.90 9.95 -1.76
CA THR A 108 11.76 10.52 -2.49
C THR A 108 11.90 12.05 -2.60
N MET A 109 12.27 12.73 -1.51
CA MET A 109 12.50 14.18 -1.50
C MET A 109 13.62 14.54 -2.47
N SER A 110 14.79 13.91 -2.32
CA SER A 110 15.95 14.17 -3.19
C SER A 110 15.66 13.95 -4.68
N ALA A 111 14.93 12.88 -5.03
CA ALA A 111 14.62 12.57 -6.42
C ALA A 111 13.56 13.49 -7.01
N SER A 112 12.43 13.66 -6.29
CA SER A 112 11.23 14.29 -6.84
C SER A 112 11.28 15.82 -6.90
N THR A 113 12.23 16.46 -6.20
CA THR A 113 12.44 17.93 -6.23
C THR A 113 13.43 18.36 -7.31
N ARG A 114 13.94 17.43 -8.11
CA ARG A 114 14.83 17.70 -9.25
C ARG A 114 14.04 18.14 -10.47
N SER A 115 14.71 18.79 -11.43
CA SER A 115 14.18 18.95 -12.78
C SER A 115 14.01 17.58 -13.46
N ILE A 116 13.14 17.50 -14.47
CA ILE A 116 12.91 16.23 -15.19
C ILE A 116 14.20 15.65 -15.79
N PRO A 117 15.08 16.43 -16.44
CA PRO A 117 16.36 15.89 -16.93
C PRO A 117 17.24 15.32 -15.82
N GLU A 118 17.41 16.03 -14.69
CA GLU A 118 18.19 15.55 -13.55
C GLU A 118 17.57 14.29 -12.89
N LEU A 119 16.23 14.21 -12.87
CA LEU A 119 15.54 13.03 -12.37
C LEU A 119 15.78 11.81 -13.28
N LEU A 120 15.72 12.00 -14.60
CA LEU A 120 16.00 10.92 -15.56
C LEU A 120 17.45 10.45 -15.50
N ASP A 121 18.39 11.38 -15.31
CA ASP A 121 19.80 11.06 -15.11
C ASP A 121 20.00 10.24 -13.82
N LEU A 122 19.43 10.68 -12.70
CA LEU A 122 19.47 9.95 -11.44
C LEU A 122 18.98 8.50 -11.60
N VAL A 123 17.76 8.30 -12.13
CA VAL A 123 17.15 6.97 -12.24
C VAL A 123 17.81 6.09 -13.32
N SER A 124 18.61 6.67 -14.19
CA SER A 124 19.44 5.90 -15.13
C SER A 124 20.54 5.11 -14.41
N SER A 125 21.00 5.58 -13.25
CA SER A 125 22.09 5.02 -12.46
C SER A 125 21.68 4.44 -11.12
N THR A 126 20.73 5.08 -10.42
CA THR A 126 20.37 4.78 -9.03
C THR A 126 18.85 4.77 -8.85
N ASP A 127 18.33 3.84 -8.01
CA ASP A 127 16.92 3.74 -7.57
C ASP A 127 15.89 3.69 -8.72
N SER A 128 16.27 3.07 -9.81
CA SER A 128 15.52 3.01 -11.07
C SER A 128 14.10 2.43 -10.93
N ALA A 129 13.89 1.54 -9.94
CA ALA A 129 12.60 0.89 -9.70
C ALA A 129 11.49 1.88 -9.26
N HIS A 130 11.87 3.05 -8.77
CA HIS A 130 10.93 4.06 -8.25
C HIS A 130 10.66 5.21 -9.24
N THR A 131 11.19 5.14 -10.48
CA THR A 131 11.07 6.20 -11.50
C THR A 131 9.66 6.72 -11.65
N PHE A 132 8.67 5.83 -11.84
CA PHE A 132 7.28 6.23 -12.03
C PHE A 132 6.73 6.96 -10.79
N TYR A 133 7.04 6.46 -9.61
CA TYR A 133 6.62 7.09 -8.35
C TYR A 133 7.26 8.47 -8.17
N TYR A 134 8.54 8.63 -8.46
CA TYR A 134 9.22 9.93 -8.38
C TYR A 134 8.64 10.96 -9.35
N MET A 135 8.23 10.53 -10.56
CA MET A 135 7.51 11.40 -11.51
C MET A 135 6.15 11.86 -10.95
N VAL A 136 5.39 10.97 -10.30
CA VAL A 136 4.13 11.33 -9.64
C VAL A 136 4.38 12.34 -8.53
N MET A 137 5.40 12.11 -7.69
CA MET A 137 5.76 13.01 -6.60
C MET A 137 6.34 14.33 -7.08
N HIS A 138 7.08 14.33 -8.20
CA HIS A 138 7.54 15.57 -8.85
C HIS A 138 6.35 16.47 -9.24
N GLY A 139 5.34 15.90 -9.89
CA GLY A 139 4.10 16.62 -10.19
C GLY A 139 3.36 17.10 -8.94
N TRP A 140 3.40 16.32 -7.86
CA TRP A 140 2.80 16.70 -6.58
C TRP A 140 3.51 17.90 -5.95
N PHE A 141 4.83 17.87 -5.83
CA PHE A 141 5.63 18.96 -5.24
C PHE A 141 5.67 20.23 -6.12
N ALA A 142 5.30 20.15 -7.39
CA ALA A 142 5.08 21.34 -8.20
C ALA A 142 3.89 22.20 -7.70
N VAL A 143 3.00 21.64 -6.87
CA VAL A 143 1.77 22.30 -6.38
C VAL A 143 1.74 22.40 -4.85
N PHE A 144 2.30 21.43 -4.14
CA PHE A 144 2.21 21.31 -2.69
C PHE A 144 3.59 21.41 -2.02
N PRO A 145 3.65 21.87 -0.74
CA PRO A 145 4.90 22.01 0.00
C PRO A 145 5.64 20.70 0.23
N GLU A 146 6.96 20.80 0.38
CA GLU A 146 7.90 19.69 0.62
C GLU A 146 8.03 19.39 2.13
N THR A 147 6.90 19.09 2.81
CA THR A 147 6.86 18.77 4.25
C THR A 147 6.46 17.31 4.48
N GLU A 148 6.67 16.78 5.71
CA GLU A 148 6.31 15.42 6.12
C GLU A 148 4.84 15.12 5.81
N ALA A 149 3.94 16.03 6.20
CA ALA A 149 2.51 15.86 5.97
C ALA A 149 2.18 15.82 4.47
N TRP A 150 2.60 16.84 3.72
CA TRP A 150 2.26 16.94 2.31
C TRP A 150 2.90 15.86 1.44
N SER A 151 4.11 15.40 1.78
CA SER A 151 4.74 14.29 1.06
C SER A 151 3.98 12.97 1.20
N ARG A 152 3.22 12.77 2.28
CA ARG A 152 2.46 11.54 2.60
C ARG A 152 0.99 11.59 2.21
N ILE A 153 0.41 12.78 1.94
CA ILE A 153 -0.99 12.93 1.50
C ILE A 153 -1.32 12.08 0.25
N PRO A 154 -0.47 11.97 -0.79
CA PRO A 154 -0.74 11.06 -1.90
C PRO A 154 -0.96 9.60 -1.48
N SER A 155 -0.24 9.14 -0.47
CA SER A 155 -0.43 7.79 0.09
C SER A 155 -1.73 7.66 0.87
N CYS A 156 -2.14 8.68 1.64
CA CYS A 156 -3.45 8.72 2.31
C CYS A 156 -4.60 8.63 1.29
N LEU A 157 -4.51 9.39 0.20
CA LEU A 157 -5.49 9.37 -0.89
C LEU A 157 -5.52 8.01 -1.59
N ALA A 158 -4.34 7.44 -1.84
CA ALA A 158 -4.21 6.12 -2.44
C ALA A 158 -4.89 5.03 -1.58
N VAL A 159 -4.66 5.04 -0.26
CA VAL A 159 -5.33 4.13 0.68
C VAL A 159 -6.84 4.30 0.65
N ALA A 160 -7.35 5.53 0.60
CA ALA A 160 -8.78 5.79 0.49
C ALA A 160 -9.39 5.24 -0.81
N VAL A 161 -8.72 5.44 -1.94
CA VAL A 161 -9.14 4.91 -3.26
C VAL A 161 -9.09 3.38 -3.28
N ALA A 162 -8.07 2.78 -2.65
CA ALA A 162 -7.97 1.33 -2.51
C ALA A 162 -9.09 0.77 -1.62
N ALA A 163 -9.41 1.44 -0.49
CA ALA A 163 -10.50 1.05 0.40
C ALA A 163 -11.86 1.03 -0.31
N ALA A 164 -12.14 2.07 -1.12
CA ALA A 164 -13.32 2.09 -1.99
C ALA A 164 -13.31 0.89 -2.96
N GLY A 165 -12.16 0.58 -3.55
CA GLY A 165 -11.97 -0.57 -4.43
C GLY A 165 -12.22 -1.90 -3.73
N VAL A 166 -11.73 -2.10 -2.50
CA VAL A 166 -12.00 -3.30 -1.69
C VAL A 166 -13.49 -3.48 -1.43
N VAL A 167 -14.21 -2.39 -1.09
CA VAL A 167 -15.68 -2.43 -0.96
C VAL A 167 -16.34 -2.87 -2.26
N VAL A 168 -15.93 -2.28 -3.39
CA VAL A 168 -16.47 -2.63 -4.72
C VAL A 168 -16.19 -4.09 -5.06
N LEU A 169 -14.95 -4.55 -4.86
CA LEU A 169 -14.53 -5.92 -5.15
C LEU A 169 -15.30 -6.94 -4.30
N GLY A 170 -15.41 -6.70 -2.98
CA GLY A 170 -16.18 -7.55 -2.08
C GLY A 170 -17.67 -7.59 -2.45
N LYS A 171 -18.26 -6.44 -2.85
CA LYS A 171 -19.64 -6.38 -3.36
C LYS A 171 -19.80 -7.17 -4.67
N LEU A 172 -18.83 -7.11 -5.54
CA LEU A 172 -18.82 -7.89 -6.79
C LEU A 172 -18.71 -9.40 -6.52
N MET A 173 -17.95 -9.81 -5.52
CA MET A 173 -17.75 -11.23 -5.20
C MET A 173 -18.93 -11.83 -4.44
N SER A 174 -19.33 -11.25 -3.30
CA SER A 174 -20.31 -11.86 -2.38
C SER A 174 -21.31 -10.88 -1.76
N GLY A 175 -21.42 -9.66 -2.30
CA GLY A 175 -22.43 -8.70 -1.88
C GLY A 175 -21.98 -7.71 -0.79
N ARG A 176 -22.95 -6.91 -0.28
CA ARG A 176 -22.70 -5.76 0.57
C ARG A 176 -21.99 -6.10 1.88
N ALA A 177 -22.38 -7.19 2.53
CA ALA A 177 -21.81 -7.59 3.82
C ALA A 177 -20.29 -7.81 3.70
N LEU A 178 -19.84 -8.61 2.71
CA LEU A 178 -18.41 -8.81 2.46
C LEU A 178 -17.72 -7.49 2.08
N GLY A 179 -18.31 -6.71 1.16
CA GLY A 179 -17.69 -5.47 0.69
C GLY A 179 -17.40 -4.48 1.82
N VAL A 180 -18.41 -4.19 2.65
CA VAL A 180 -18.25 -3.24 3.77
C VAL A 180 -17.31 -3.79 4.84
N THR A 181 -17.49 -5.05 5.24
CA THR A 181 -16.63 -5.68 6.27
C THR A 181 -15.16 -5.72 5.84
N ALA A 182 -14.88 -6.13 4.60
CA ALA A 182 -13.52 -6.16 4.07
C ALA A 182 -12.93 -4.75 3.91
N GLY A 183 -13.72 -3.77 3.48
CA GLY A 183 -13.28 -2.39 3.36
C GLY A 183 -12.92 -1.75 4.70
N VAL A 184 -13.72 -1.98 5.76
CA VAL A 184 -13.38 -1.51 7.11
C VAL A 184 -12.17 -2.25 7.66
N MET A 185 -12.09 -3.58 7.48
CA MET A 185 -10.92 -4.37 7.87
C MET A 185 -9.65 -3.87 7.18
N PHE A 186 -9.75 -3.52 5.89
CA PHE A 186 -8.64 -2.91 5.13
C PHE A 186 -8.19 -1.58 5.73
N ALA A 187 -9.12 -0.70 6.10
CA ALA A 187 -8.82 0.61 6.66
C ALA A 187 -8.05 0.56 8.00
N ILE A 188 -8.24 -0.51 8.77
CA ILE A 188 -7.59 -0.71 10.08
C ILE A 188 -6.45 -1.74 10.05
N LEU A 189 -6.14 -2.33 8.90
CA LEU A 189 -5.06 -3.31 8.77
C LEU A 189 -3.69 -2.61 8.99
N PRO A 190 -2.84 -3.07 9.94
CA PRO A 190 -1.60 -2.36 10.30
C PRO A 190 -0.67 -2.05 9.13
N ARG A 191 -0.48 -2.96 8.17
CA ARG A 191 0.28 -2.71 6.94
C ARG A 191 -0.31 -1.57 6.10
N VAL A 192 -1.62 -1.44 6.05
CA VAL A 192 -2.30 -0.38 5.28
C VAL A 192 -2.17 0.96 5.98
N THR A 193 -2.31 0.98 7.32
CA THR A 193 -2.16 2.22 8.11
C THR A 193 -0.73 2.77 8.03
N LEU A 194 0.29 1.89 7.97
CA LEU A 194 1.68 2.28 7.73
C LEU A 194 1.88 2.79 6.30
N ALA A 195 1.44 2.03 5.27
CA ALA A 195 1.57 2.44 3.88
C ALA A 195 0.90 3.79 3.59
N GLY A 196 -0.19 4.12 4.31
CA GLY A 196 -0.90 5.40 4.19
C GLY A 196 -0.14 6.61 4.71
N ILE A 197 0.84 6.43 5.60
CA ILE A 197 1.66 7.51 6.18
C ILE A 197 3.11 7.47 5.69
N GLU A 198 3.36 6.88 4.55
CA GLU A 198 4.70 6.73 4.01
C GLU A 198 4.79 7.32 2.59
N ALA A 199 5.76 8.21 2.35
CA ALA A 199 6.01 8.80 1.05
C ALA A 199 6.80 7.84 0.15
N ARG A 200 6.22 6.63 -0.11
CA ARG A 200 6.76 5.55 -0.94
C ARG A 200 5.67 4.92 -1.80
N PRO A 201 6.00 4.15 -2.85
CA PRO A 201 5.01 3.66 -3.82
C PRO A 201 4.03 2.60 -3.29
N TYR A 202 4.14 2.16 -2.04
CA TYR A 202 3.39 1.01 -1.51
C TYR A 202 1.87 1.22 -1.51
N ALA A 203 1.39 2.38 -1.08
CA ALA A 203 -0.04 2.71 -1.13
C ALA A 203 -0.57 2.75 -2.57
N LEU A 204 0.22 3.29 -3.51
CA LEU A 204 -0.14 3.31 -4.92
C LEU A 204 -0.16 1.89 -5.52
N ALA A 205 0.78 1.01 -5.12
CA ALA A 205 0.77 -0.40 -5.50
C ALA A 205 -0.48 -1.13 -5.01
N ILE A 206 -0.97 -0.81 -3.81
CA ILE A 206 -2.25 -1.32 -3.28
C ILE A 206 -3.44 -0.86 -4.14
N VAL A 207 -3.47 0.41 -4.56
CA VAL A 207 -4.50 0.91 -5.51
C VAL A 207 -4.47 0.11 -6.81
N MET A 208 -3.28 0.00 -7.42
CA MET A 208 -3.13 -0.69 -8.70
C MET A 208 -3.59 -2.15 -8.62
N SER A 209 -3.14 -2.89 -7.61
CA SER A 209 -3.54 -4.30 -7.42
C SER A 209 -5.04 -4.47 -7.25
N THR A 210 -5.68 -3.57 -6.50
CA THR A 210 -7.13 -3.58 -6.26
C THR A 210 -7.90 -3.33 -7.55
N TRP A 211 -7.55 -2.26 -8.27
CA TRP A 211 -8.33 -1.83 -9.44
C TRP A 211 -8.06 -2.68 -10.68
N VAL A 212 -6.86 -3.23 -10.87
CA VAL A 212 -6.61 -4.20 -11.95
C VAL A 212 -7.41 -5.50 -11.71
N THR A 213 -7.53 -5.95 -10.46
CA THR A 213 -8.34 -7.11 -10.09
C THR A 213 -9.84 -6.84 -10.28
N ILE A 214 -10.34 -5.65 -9.91
CA ILE A 214 -11.73 -5.24 -10.19
C ILE A 214 -11.98 -5.27 -11.71
N THR A 215 -11.07 -4.71 -12.49
CA THR A 215 -11.19 -4.65 -13.95
C THR A 215 -11.22 -6.05 -14.55
N LEU A 216 -10.39 -6.99 -14.08
CA LEU A 216 -10.44 -8.39 -14.46
C LEU A 216 -11.83 -8.99 -14.22
N VAL A 217 -12.38 -8.86 -12.99
CA VAL A 217 -13.69 -9.41 -12.63
C VAL A 217 -14.81 -8.80 -13.49
N VAL A 218 -14.76 -7.49 -13.76
CA VAL A 218 -15.75 -6.81 -14.58
C VAL A 218 -15.60 -7.19 -16.05
N ALA A 219 -14.38 -7.30 -16.58
CA ALA A 219 -14.11 -7.72 -17.94
C ALA A 219 -14.59 -9.16 -18.20
N THR A 220 -14.36 -10.06 -17.25
CA THR A 220 -14.87 -11.45 -17.29
C THR A 220 -16.39 -11.49 -17.33
N ARG A 221 -17.08 -10.60 -16.59
CA ARG A 221 -18.55 -10.57 -16.55
C ARG A 221 -19.18 -9.92 -17.79
N ARG A 222 -18.52 -8.89 -18.36
CA ARG A 222 -19.11 -8.10 -19.47
C ARG A 222 -18.58 -8.48 -20.85
N GLY A 223 -17.39 -9.06 -20.94
CA GLY A 223 -16.79 -9.57 -22.17
C GLY A 223 -16.42 -8.51 -23.22
N THR A 224 -16.36 -7.22 -22.86
CA THR A 224 -16.11 -6.14 -23.84
C THR A 224 -14.62 -5.94 -24.08
N THR A 225 -14.21 -5.75 -25.34
CA THR A 225 -12.80 -5.50 -25.73
C THR A 225 -12.20 -4.28 -25.02
N GLY A 226 -12.99 -3.20 -24.86
CA GLY A 226 -12.51 -2.00 -24.16
C GLY A 226 -12.07 -2.26 -22.72
N LEU A 227 -12.75 -3.15 -21.97
CA LEU A 227 -12.36 -3.53 -20.61
C LEU A 227 -11.06 -4.33 -20.58
N TRP A 228 -10.82 -5.18 -21.59
CA TRP A 228 -9.56 -5.92 -21.72
C TRP A 228 -8.39 -5.00 -22.09
N LEU A 229 -8.62 -3.96 -22.88
CA LEU A 229 -7.61 -2.92 -23.14
C LEU A 229 -7.31 -2.10 -21.88
N ILE A 230 -8.33 -1.70 -21.11
CA ILE A 230 -8.14 -1.04 -19.82
C ILE A 230 -7.35 -1.95 -18.87
N TYR A 231 -7.64 -3.26 -18.85
CA TYR A 231 -6.88 -4.23 -18.06
C TYR A 231 -5.39 -4.24 -18.46
N ALA A 232 -5.09 -4.28 -19.77
CA ALA A 232 -3.71 -4.25 -20.25
C ALA A 232 -2.97 -2.96 -19.80
N VAL A 233 -3.61 -1.80 -19.94
CA VAL A 233 -3.04 -0.51 -19.49
C VAL A 233 -2.80 -0.53 -17.97
N LEU A 234 -3.75 -1.01 -17.18
CA LEU A 234 -3.60 -1.10 -15.74
C LEU A 234 -2.49 -2.08 -15.32
N VAL A 235 -2.29 -3.19 -16.05
CA VAL A 235 -1.16 -4.10 -15.80
C VAL A 235 0.17 -3.37 -16.06
N VAL A 236 0.29 -2.63 -17.16
CA VAL A 236 1.50 -1.83 -17.45
C VAL A 236 1.77 -0.82 -16.34
N LEU A 237 0.77 0.01 -15.98
CA LEU A 237 0.91 1.00 -14.93
C LEU A 237 1.22 0.35 -13.57
N SER A 238 0.62 -0.81 -13.27
CA SER A 238 0.89 -1.55 -12.04
C SER A 238 2.38 -1.92 -11.92
N VAL A 239 2.95 -2.48 -12.98
CA VAL A 239 4.35 -2.92 -13.01
C VAL A 239 5.32 -1.74 -12.97
N LEU A 240 4.96 -0.60 -13.59
CA LEU A 240 5.73 0.65 -13.50
C LEU A 240 5.73 1.25 -12.07
N VAL A 241 4.63 1.08 -11.32
CA VAL A 241 4.57 1.49 -9.91
C VAL A 241 5.39 0.57 -9.02
N ASN A 242 5.27 -0.74 -9.22
CA ASN A 242 6.01 -1.74 -8.47
C ASN A 242 6.12 -3.02 -9.31
N ILE A 243 7.34 -3.39 -9.67
CA ILE A 243 7.64 -4.54 -10.54
C ILE A 243 7.04 -5.86 -10.02
N HIS A 244 6.91 -6.01 -8.69
CA HIS A 244 6.36 -7.22 -8.07
C HIS A 244 4.87 -7.44 -8.37
N LEU A 245 4.14 -6.41 -8.87
CA LEU A 245 2.75 -6.58 -9.32
C LEU A 245 2.63 -7.49 -10.56
N LEU A 246 3.74 -7.81 -11.23
CA LEU A 246 3.77 -8.85 -12.25
C LEU A 246 3.33 -10.23 -11.69
N LEU A 247 3.52 -10.48 -10.40
CA LEU A 247 3.05 -11.68 -9.70
C LEU A 247 1.52 -11.79 -9.61
N LEU A 248 0.77 -10.72 -9.95
CA LEU A 248 -0.68 -10.81 -10.12
C LEU A 248 -1.11 -11.57 -11.38
N VAL A 249 -0.26 -11.69 -12.37
CA VAL A 249 -0.60 -12.40 -13.62
C VAL A 249 -1.01 -13.86 -13.35
N PRO A 250 -0.20 -14.69 -12.65
CA PRO A 250 -0.63 -16.04 -12.28
C PRO A 250 -1.82 -16.06 -11.31
N VAL A 251 -1.96 -15.07 -10.42
CA VAL A 251 -3.14 -14.93 -9.56
C VAL A 251 -4.40 -14.71 -10.41
N HIS A 252 -4.35 -13.84 -11.41
CA HIS A 252 -5.46 -13.54 -12.30
C HIS A 252 -5.83 -14.72 -13.20
N LEU A 253 -4.85 -15.53 -13.63
CA LEU A 253 -5.14 -16.78 -14.35
C LEU A 253 -5.99 -17.72 -13.51
N ILE A 254 -5.61 -17.94 -12.26
CA ILE A 254 -6.37 -18.79 -11.35
C ILE A 254 -7.74 -18.15 -11.03
N ALA A 255 -7.80 -16.83 -10.85
CA ALA A 255 -9.06 -16.13 -10.65
C ALA A 255 -10.03 -16.35 -11.82
N LEU A 256 -9.55 -16.34 -13.08
CA LEU A 256 -10.36 -16.64 -14.26
C LEU A 256 -10.90 -18.08 -14.27
N VAL A 257 -10.09 -19.04 -13.84
CA VAL A 257 -10.55 -20.44 -13.69
C VAL A 257 -11.65 -20.53 -12.63
N VAL A 258 -11.45 -19.89 -11.47
CA VAL A 258 -12.43 -19.86 -10.37
C VAL A 258 -13.72 -19.15 -10.77
N LEU A 259 -13.63 -18.12 -11.62
CA LEU A 259 -14.76 -17.37 -12.17
C LEU A 259 -15.43 -18.10 -13.34
N ALA A 260 -15.00 -19.30 -13.70
CA ALA A 260 -15.47 -20.10 -14.83
C ALA A 260 -15.47 -19.33 -16.16
N ALA A 261 -14.35 -18.61 -16.40
CA ALA A 261 -14.19 -17.81 -17.61
C ALA A 261 -14.26 -18.68 -18.89
N THR A 262 -14.95 -18.19 -19.90
CA THR A 262 -15.08 -18.86 -21.20
C THR A 262 -13.78 -18.81 -22.01
N ARG A 263 -13.63 -19.71 -22.99
CA ARG A 263 -12.44 -19.71 -23.87
C ARG A 263 -12.18 -18.37 -24.56
N PRO A 264 -13.17 -17.61 -25.08
CA PRO A 264 -12.96 -16.26 -25.62
C PRO A 264 -12.41 -15.28 -24.57
N GLN A 265 -12.90 -15.34 -23.31
CA GLN A 265 -12.42 -14.49 -22.22
C GLN A 265 -10.98 -14.82 -21.82
N LEU A 266 -10.63 -16.11 -21.75
CA LEU A 266 -9.25 -16.55 -21.51
C LEU A 266 -8.30 -16.08 -22.63
N ARG A 267 -8.73 -16.16 -23.90
CA ARG A 267 -7.97 -15.63 -25.04
C ARG A 267 -7.80 -14.11 -24.95
N ALA A 268 -8.88 -13.38 -24.64
CA ALA A 268 -8.84 -11.92 -24.50
C ALA A 268 -7.89 -11.50 -23.36
N TRP A 269 -7.95 -12.18 -22.20
CA TRP A 269 -7.02 -11.98 -21.10
C TRP A 269 -5.56 -12.28 -21.52
N ALA A 270 -5.32 -13.42 -22.19
CA ALA A 270 -3.98 -13.80 -22.61
C ALA A 270 -3.39 -12.78 -23.60
N LEU A 271 -4.17 -12.31 -24.57
CA LEU A 271 -3.74 -11.28 -25.52
C LEU A 271 -3.47 -9.94 -24.82
N SER A 272 -4.33 -9.52 -23.90
CA SER A 272 -4.15 -8.28 -23.13
C SER A 272 -2.90 -8.34 -22.23
N THR A 273 -2.68 -9.49 -21.60
CA THR A 273 -1.48 -9.72 -20.77
C THR A 273 -0.23 -9.78 -21.63
N ALA A 274 -0.27 -10.48 -22.76
CA ALA A 274 0.85 -10.53 -23.71
C ALA A 274 1.20 -9.13 -24.24
N LEU A 275 0.18 -8.33 -24.62
CA LEU A 275 0.38 -6.93 -25.00
C LEU A 275 1.07 -6.13 -23.89
N ALA A 276 0.58 -6.23 -22.65
CA ALA A 276 1.18 -5.54 -21.51
C ALA A 276 2.64 -5.98 -21.28
N VAL A 277 2.92 -7.28 -21.34
CA VAL A 277 4.30 -7.82 -21.20
C VAL A 277 5.21 -7.31 -22.32
N VAL A 278 4.75 -7.32 -23.58
CA VAL A 278 5.53 -6.80 -24.72
C VAL A 278 5.88 -5.32 -24.52
N LEU A 279 4.92 -4.51 -24.08
CA LEU A 279 5.14 -3.08 -23.78
C LEU A 279 6.12 -2.88 -22.61
N LEU A 280 6.17 -3.81 -21.68
CA LEU A 280 7.05 -3.77 -20.51
C LEU A 280 8.44 -4.34 -20.78
N LEU A 281 8.69 -5.06 -21.89
CA LEU A 281 9.99 -5.70 -22.14
C LEU A 281 11.18 -4.74 -22.02
N PRO A 282 11.15 -3.50 -22.55
CA PRO A 282 12.28 -2.58 -22.38
C PRO A 282 12.53 -2.23 -20.91
N TYR A 283 11.45 -1.99 -20.15
CA TYR A 283 11.55 -1.70 -18.73
C TYR A 283 12.09 -2.89 -17.92
N LEU A 284 11.60 -4.10 -18.20
CA LEU A 284 12.05 -5.32 -17.52
C LEU A 284 13.53 -5.63 -17.82
N ALA A 285 13.95 -5.43 -19.06
CA ALA A 285 15.35 -5.56 -19.46
C ALA A 285 16.26 -4.55 -18.73
N PHE A 286 15.80 -3.29 -18.63
CA PHE A 286 16.48 -2.25 -17.88
C PHE A 286 16.58 -2.60 -16.39
N MET A 287 15.47 -3.02 -15.75
CA MET A 287 15.46 -3.43 -14.34
C MET A 287 16.41 -4.63 -14.08
N ARG A 288 16.45 -5.60 -14.99
CA ARG A 288 17.38 -6.72 -14.85
C ARG A 288 18.84 -6.26 -14.89
N ALA A 289 19.19 -5.32 -15.77
CA ALA A 289 20.53 -4.74 -15.82
C ALA A 289 20.91 -3.98 -14.53
N LYS A 290 19.92 -3.52 -13.76
CA LYS A 290 20.10 -2.79 -12.49
C LYS A 290 19.90 -3.66 -11.24
N SER A 291 19.82 -4.97 -11.37
CA SER A 291 19.54 -5.90 -10.25
C SER A 291 20.58 -5.84 -9.12
N THR A 292 21.80 -5.36 -9.38
CA THR A 292 22.83 -5.11 -8.36
C THR A 292 22.42 -4.06 -7.32
N GLN A 293 21.44 -3.19 -7.62
CA GLN A 293 20.90 -2.22 -6.66
C GLN A 293 20.16 -2.89 -5.48
N LEU A 294 19.86 -4.18 -5.57
CA LEU A 294 19.20 -4.98 -4.52
C LEU A 294 20.20 -5.72 -3.62
N SER A 295 21.51 -5.49 -3.76
CA SER A 295 22.55 -6.19 -2.99
C SER A 295 22.52 -5.94 -1.47
N TRP A 296 21.76 -4.95 -1.02
CA TRP A 296 21.52 -4.65 0.39
C TRP A 296 20.52 -5.62 1.07
N ILE A 297 19.79 -6.43 0.27
CA ILE A 297 18.81 -7.37 0.80
C ILE A 297 19.55 -8.64 1.23
N ASP A 298 19.43 -8.97 2.52
CA ASP A 298 20.04 -10.16 3.09
C ASP A 298 19.44 -11.47 2.55
N PRO A 299 20.21 -12.55 2.49
CA PRO A 299 19.69 -13.89 2.25
C PRO A 299 18.61 -14.29 3.26
N LEU A 300 17.69 -15.15 2.83
CA LEU A 300 16.62 -15.63 3.69
C LEU A 300 17.19 -16.45 4.86
N ASP A 301 16.77 -16.10 6.06
CA ASP A 301 17.08 -16.81 7.30
C ASP A 301 15.80 -17.17 8.07
N VAL A 302 15.94 -17.65 9.31
CA VAL A 302 14.80 -18.01 10.16
C VAL A 302 13.85 -16.84 10.45
N ARG A 303 14.31 -15.60 10.40
CA ARG A 303 13.49 -14.40 10.62
C ARG A 303 12.38 -14.23 9.56
N VAL A 304 12.54 -14.85 8.38
CA VAL A 304 11.53 -14.82 7.32
C VAL A 304 10.16 -15.33 7.78
N PHE A 305 10.11 -16.29 8.70
CA PHE A 305 8.84 -16.77 9.26
C PHE A 305 8.11 -15.69 10.04
N GLY A 306 8.84 -14.92 10.86
CA GLY A 306 8.31 -13.74 11.55
C GLY A 306 7.86 -12.65 10.56
N ASN A 307 8.66 -12.39 9.54
CA ASN A 307 8.32 -11.40 8.51
C ASN A 307 7.04 -11.76 7.76
N VAL A 308 6.88 -13.01 7.32
CA VAL A 308 5.67 -13.46 6.60
C VAL A 308 4.43 -13.50 7.51
N LEU A 309 4.58 -13.96 8.75
CA LEU A 309 3.45 -14.18 9.65
C LEU A 309 3.04 -12.92 10.42
N LEU A 310 3.98 -12.06 10.79
CA LEU A 310 3.72 -10.94 11.69
C LEU A 310 3.95 -9.58 11.02
N THR A 311 4.98 -9.42 10.18
CA THR A 311 5.32 -8.10 9.63
C THR A 311 4.56 -7.81 8.36
N GLN A 312 4.47 -8.75 7.43
CA GLN A 312 3.93 -8.52 6.08
C GLN A 312 2.53 -7.87 6.07
N TYR A 313 1.67 -8.20 7.05
CA TYR A 313 0.31 -7.64 7.16
C TYR A 313 0.04 -6.90 8.47
N PHE A 314 0.72 -7.29 9.54
CA PHE A 314 0.34 -6.87 10.89
C PHE A 314 1.35 -5.95 11.56
N GLU A 315 2.51 -5.68 10.92
CA GLU A 315 3.52 -4.73 11.42
C GLU A 315 3.86 -4.94 12.90
N PHE A 316 4.05 -6.22 13.29
CA PHE A 316 4.25 -6.64 14.67
C PHE A 316 3.08 -6.31 15.62
N SER A 317 1.90 -5.96 15.13
CA SER A 317 0.70 -5.87 15.96
C SER A 317 0.26 -7.27 16.41
N ILE A 318 0.86 -7.76 17.48
CA ILE A 318 0.59 -9.11 18.01
C ILE A 318 -0.91 -9.32 18.32
N PRO A 319 -1.63 -8.38 19.00
CA PRO A 319 -3.06 -8.57 19.26
C PRO A 319 -3.88 -8.73 17.97
N PHE A 320 -3.60 -7.92 16.94
CA PHE A 320 -4.29 -8.02 15.66
C PHE A 320 -3.97 -9.35 14.95
N ALA A 321 -2.69 -9.75 14.91
CA ALA A 321 -2.26 -10.99 14.29
C ALA A 321 -2.92 -12.22 14.95
N VAL A 322 -2.95 -12.26 16.28
CA VAL A 322 -3.60 -13.34 17.04
C VAL A 322 -5.09 -13.42 16.70
N LEU A 323 -5.81 -12.31 16.72
CA LEU A 323 -7.23 -12.28 16.33
C LEU A 323 -7.42 -12.71 14.88
N ALA A 324 -6.56 -12.29 13.96
CA ALA A 324 -6.62 -12.69 12.56
C ALA A 324 -6.45 -14.20 12.39
N PHE A 325 -5.45 -14.80 13.05
CA PHE A 325 -5.23 -16.26 13.00
C PHE A 325 -6.32 -17.04 13.69
N LEU A 326 -6.85 -16.56 14.82
CA LEU A 326 -7.97 -17.20 15.52
C LEU A 326 -9.24 -17.22 14.66
N ILE A 327 -9.58 -16.09 14.01
CA ILE A 327 -10.78 -16.03 13.17
C ILE A 327 -10.63 -16.88 11.90
N MET A 328 -9.44 -16.90 11.29
CA MET A 328 -9.16 -17.77 10.15
C MET A 328 -9.22 -19.25 10.55
N GLY A 329 -8.61 -19.63 11.68
CA GLY A 329 -8.64 -21.00 12.22
C GLY A 329 -10.06 -21.44 12.57
N ALA A 330 -10.82 -20.60 13.27
CA ALA A 330 -12.23 -20.88 13.58
C ALA A 330 -13.08 -21.06 12.31
N THR A 331 -12.82 -20.24 11.27
CA THR A 331 -13.51 -20.39 9.99
C THR A 331 -13.20 -21.73 9.34
N VAL A 332 -11.95 -22.18 9.37
CA VAL A 332 -11.55 -23.49 8.83
C VAL A 332 -12.25 -24.64 9.58
N VAL A 333 -12.31 -24.55 10.92
CA VAL A 333 -13.01 -25.55 11.76
C VAL A 333 -14.49 -25.58 11.45
N VAL A 334 -15.15 -24.42 11.45
CA VAL A 334 -16.59 -24.32 11.16
C VAL A 334 -16.90 -24.81 9.74
N PHE A 335 -16.08 -24.47 8.76
CA PHE A 335 -16.23 -24.97 7.39
C PHE A 335 -16.14 -26.50 7.28
N ARG A 336 -15.30 -27.14 8.12
CA ARG A 336 -15.22 -28.62 8.18
C ARG A 336 -16.46 -29.29 8.76
N VAL A 337 -17.07 -28.64 9.77
CA VAL A 337 -18.22 -29.16 10.49
C VAL A 337 -19.54 -28.76 9.80
N ARG A 338 -19.61 -27.60 9.21
CA ARG A 338 -20.80 -27.00 8.57
C ARG A 338 -20.46 -26.37 7.23
N PRO A 339 -20.18 -27.17 6.18
CA PRO A 339 -19.76 -26.66 4.88
C PRO A 339 -20.80 -25.73 4.21
N GLU A 340 -22.06 -25.86 4.57
CA GLU A 340 -23.16 -25.01 4.10
C GLU A 340 -23.01 -23.53 4.51
N TRP A 341 -22.21 -23.21 5.51
CA TRP A 341 -22.01 -21.82 5.95
C TRP A 341 -21.17 -20.98 4.97
N LEU A 342 -20.36 -21.64 4.13
CA LEU A 342 -19.64 -21.03 3.00
C LEU A 342 -20.32 -21.38 1.67
N SER A 343 -21.59 -21.79 1.69
CA SER A 343 -22.26 -22.38 0.54
C SER A 343 -22.65 -21.42 -0.58
N THR A 344 -22.48 -20.09 -0.40
CA THR A 344 -22.65 -19.19 -1.54
C THR A 344 -21.41 -19.22 -2.43
N ASP A 345 -21.60 -19.51 -3.72
CA ASP A 345 -20.50 -19.55 -4.70
C ASP A 345 -19.64 -18.28 -4.67
N GLY A 346 -20.24 -17.11 -4.41
CA GLY A 346 -19.53 -15.85 -4.26
C GLY A 346 -18.58 -15.79 -3.06
N MET A 347 -18.93 -16.38 -1.92
CA MET A 347 -18.06 -16.40 -0.73
C MET A 347 -16.87 -17.34 -0.95
N ARG A 348 -17.11 -18.52 -1.54
CA ARG A 348 -16.01 -19.43 -1.92
C ARG A 348 -15.05 -18.78 -2.89
N THR A 349 -15.58 -18.15 -3.93
CA THR A 349 -14.81 -17.37 -4.91
C THR A 349 -13.94 -16.32 -4.22
N ALA A 350 -14.51 -15.54 -3.29
CA ALA A 350 -13.77 -14.51 -2.56
C ALA A 350 -12.62 -15.12 -1.74
N VAL A 351 -12.88 -16.18 -0.98
CA VAL A 351 -11.86 -16.87 -0.16
C VAL A 351 -10.74 -17.43 -1.04
N VAL A 352 -11.07 -18.14 -2.13
CA VAL A 352 -10.06 -18.73 -3.02
C VAL A 352 -9.20 -17.67 -3.68
N ILE A 353 -9.81 -16.65 -4.28
CA ILE A 353 -9.07 -15.58 -4.95
C ILE A 353 -8.19 -14.84 -3.95
N SER A 354 -8.68 -14.51 -2.75
CA SER A 354 -7.90 -13.84 -1.72
C SER A 354 -6.72 -14.70 -1.25
N THR A 355 -6.94 -16.00 -1.02
CA THR A 355 -5.86 -16.92 -0.61
C THR A 355 -4.79 -17.04 -1.69
N VAL A 356 -5.18 -17.18 -2.95
CA VAL A 356 -4.24 -17.26 -4.09
C VAL A 356 -3.46 -15.96 -4.25
N TRP A 357 -4.13 -14.82 -4.07
CA TRP A 357 -3.49 -13.50 -4.15
C TRP A 357 -2.48 -13.25 -3.01
N ILE A 358 -2.69 -13.84 -1.84
CA ILE A 358 -1.72 -13.82 -0.73
C ILE A 358 -0.56 -14.78 -1.01
N VAL A 359 -0.88 -16.04 -1.35
CA VAL A 359 0.10 -17.13 -1.37
C VAL A 359 1.03 -17.07 -2.56
N ILE A 360 0.52 -16.80 -3.78
CA ILE A 360 1.34 -16.83 -5.00
C ILE A 360 2.43 -15.74 -4.99
N PRO A 361 2.13 -14.47 -4.73
CA PRO A 361 3.17 -13.46 -4.67
C PRO A 361 4.19 -13.70 -3.56
N THR A 362 3.74 -14.10 -2.37
CA THR A 362 4.62 -14.39 -1.24
C THR A 362 5.54 -15.57 -1.55
N ALA A 363 4.97 -16.70 -2.01
CA ALA A 363 5.75 -17.87 -2.39
C ALA A 363 6.67 -17.60 -3.58
N GLY A 364 6.21 -16.82 -4.57
CA GLY A 364 7.01 -16.44 -5.73
C GLY A 364 8.24 -15.63 -5.35
N LEU A 365 8.08 -14.64 -4.46
CA LEU A 365 9.20 -13.83 -3.99
C LEU A 365 10.19 -14.62 -3.14
N LEU A 366 9.67 -15.47 -2.24
CA LEU A 366 10.50 -16.36 -1.41
C LEU A 366 11.26 -17.37 -2.27
N LEU A 367 10.59 -17.99 -3.24
CA LEU A 367 11.22 -18.96 -4.13
C LEU A 367 12.33 -18.31 -4.97
N TYR A 368 12.04 -17.12 -5.54
CA TYR A 368 13.07 -16.38 -6.29
C TYR A 368 14.26 -16.00 -5.40
N SER A 369 13.98 -15.58 -4.17
CA SER A 369 15.03 -15.24 -3.19
C SER A 369 15.90 -16.44 -2.81
N LEU A 370 15.35 -17.66 -2.85
CA LEU A 370 16.10 -18.88 -2.56
C LEU A 370 16.96 -19.38 -3.75
N VAL A 371 16.46 -19.20 -4.99
CA VAL A 371 17.08 -19.85 -6.16
C VAL A 371 17.90 -18.90 -7.04
N ALA A 372 17.70 -17.59 -6.94
CA ALA A 372 18.34 -16.61 -7.80
C ALA A 372 19.14 -15.55 -7.02
N GLN A 373 18.45 -14.59 -6.41
CA GLN A 373 19.07 -13.57 -5.57
C GLN A 373 18.09 -13.09 -4.51
N PRO A 374 18.55 -12.66 -3.33
CA PRO A 374 17.67 -12.09 -2.29
C PRO A 374 16.90 -10.87 -2.81
N ILE A 375 15.57 -10.95 -2.77
CA ILE A 375 14.66 -9.85 -3.14
C ILE A 375 13.44 -9.75 -2.22
N TYR A 376 13.29 -10.68 -1.26
CA TYR A 376 12.15 -10.66 -0.36
C TYR A 376 12.31 -9.56 0.66
N VAL A 377 11.39 -8.60 0.59
CA VAL A 377 11.14 -7.58 1.60
C VAL A 377 9.62 -7.54 1.80
N ASP A 378 9.16 -7.65 3.04
CA ASP A 378 7.74 -7.75 3.40
C ASP A 378 6.89 -6.60 2.85
N ARG A 379 7.42 -5.35 2.89
CA ARG A 379 6.73 -4.16 2.36
C ARG A 379 6.54 -4.17 0.84
N TYR A 380 7.36 -4.92 0.09
CA TYR A 380 7.17 -5.07 -1.36
C TYR A 380 5.89 -5.84 -1.71
N LEU A 381 5.36 -6.64 -0.76
CA LEU A 381 4.12 -7.38 -0.88
C LEU A 381 2.89 -6.63 -0.35
N SER A 382 3.00 -5.34 -0.01
CA SER A 382 1.86 -4.52 0.46
C SER A 382 0.66 -4.56 -0.50
N PHE A 383 0.90 -4.75 -1.80
CA PHE A 383 -0.16 -4.89 -2.81
C PHE A 383 -1.04 -6.13 -2.62
N THR A 384 -0.71 -7.04 -1.70
CA THR A 384 -1.54 -8.19 -1.32
C THR A 384 -2.46 -7.89 -0.11
N ALA A 385 -2.33 -6.71 0.52
CA ALA A 385 -3.16 -6.30 1.65
C ALA A 385 -4.68 -6.28 1.36
N PRO A 386 -5.15 -5.89 0.15
CA PRO A 386 -6.56 -6.01 -0.21
C PRO A 386 -7.08 -7.44 -0.12
N ALA A 387 -6.27 -8.41 -0.50
CA ALA A 387 -6.62 -9.83 -0.41
C ALA A 387 -6.71 -10.30 1.05
N MET A 388 -5.78 -9.87 1.92
CA MET A 388 -5.85 -10.17 3.36
C MET A 388 -7.12 -9.59 3.99
N ALA A 389 -7.47 -8.36 3.65
CA ALA A 389 -8.69 -7.72 4.15
C ALA A 389 -9.97 -8.42 3.64
N LEU A 390 -10.00 -8.86 2.38
CA LEU A 390 -11.10 -9.66 1.83
C LEU A 390 -11.22 -11.03 2.51
N LEU A 391 -10.10 -11.70 2.77
CA LEU A 391 -10.07 -12.99 3.45
C LEU A 391 -10.59 -12.86 4.89
N LEU A 392 -10.07 -11.90 5.65
CA LEU A 392 -10.52 -11.63 7.02
C LEU A 392 -11.99 -11.19 7.03
N GLY A 393 -12.41 -10.33 6.10
CA GLY A 393 -13.80 -9.92 5.93
C GLY A 393 -14.73 -11.10 5.66
N ALA A 394 -14.31 -12.06 4.81
CA ALA A 394 -15.07 -13.27 4.53
C ALA A 394 -15.19 -14.16 5.78
N CYS A 395 -14.10 -14.32 6.55
CA CYS A 395 -14.11 -15.05 7.82
C CYS A 395 -15.07 -14.40 8.82
N VAL A 396 -15.02 -13.08 8.98
CA VAL A 396 -15.91 -12.33 9.88
C VAL A 396 -17.37 -12.52 9.48
N VAL A 397 -17.71 -12.35 8.20
CA VAL A 397 -19.09 -12.49 7.71
C VAL A 397 -19.60 -13.93 7.91
N ALA A 398 -18.75 -14.93 7.64
CA ALA A 398 -19.10 -16.34 7.79
C ALA A 398 -19.40 -16.73 9.24
N LEU A 399 -18.62 -16.22 10.20
CA LEU A 399 -18.76 -16.57 11.62
C LEU A 399 -19.80 -15.72 12.35
N ALA A 400 -19.79 -14.41 12.14
CA ALA A 400 -20.65 -13.49 12.87
C ALA A 400 -22.11 -13.51 12.40
N ARG A 401 -22.38 -13.67 11.09
CA ARG A 401 -23.70 -13.88 10.46
C ARG A 401 -24.72 -12.74 10.61
N THR A 402 -24.62 -11.90 11.63
CA THR A 402 -25.51 -10.76 11.85
C THR A 402 -24.75 -9.44 11.82
N PRO A 403 -25.35 -8.36 11.32
CA PRO A 403 -24.68 -7.05 11.27
C PRO A 403 -24.12 -6.59 12.61
N ALA A 404 -24.86 -6.77 13.70
CA ALA A 404 -24.42 -6.39 15.03
C ALA A 404 -23.15 -7.12 15.47
N ARG A 405 -23.08 -8.45 15.25
CA ARG A 405 -21.85 -9.23 15.57
C ARG A 405 -20.68 -8.86 14.68
N ILE A 406 -20.92 -8.57 13.40
CA ILE A 406 -19.88 -8.08 12.49
C ILE A 406 -19.27 -6.78 13.04
N VAL A 407 -20.11 -5.82 13.45
CA VAL A 407 -19.65 -4.56 14.04
C VAL A 407 -18.84 -4.82 15.31
N VAL A 408 -19.29 -5.68 16.21
CA VAL A 408 -18.55 -6.03 17.44
C VAL A 408 -17.15 -6.59 17.09
N VAL A 409 -17.07 -7.52 16.14
CA VAL A 409 -15.77 -8.09 15.72
C VAL A 409 -14.86 -7.03 15.10
N LEU A 410 -15.39 -6.15 14.25
CA LEU A 410 -14.61 -5.05 13.67
C LEU A 410 -14.10 -4.07 14.72
N VAL A 411 -14.91 -3.77 15.76
CA VAL A 411 -14.49 -2.93 16.90
C VAL A 411 -13.36 -3.60 17.68
N VAL A 412 -13.44 -4.92 17.92
CA VAL A 412 -12.37 -5.67 18.59
C VAL A 412 -11.07 -5.62 17.77
N PHE A 413 -11.13 -5.79 16.45
CA PHE A 413 -9.96 -5.62 15.58
C PHE A 413 -9.42 -4.18 15.58
N ALA A 414 -10.30 -3.17 15.60
CA ALA A 414 -9.89 -1.77 15.66
C ALA A 414 -9.16 -1.47 16.99
N ILE A 415 -9.67 -1.99 18.11
CA ILE A 415 -9.00 -1.87 19.43
C ILE A 415 -7.63 -2.58 19.40
N ALA A 416 -7.55 -3.76 18.80
CA ALA A 416 -6.30 -4.51 18.68
C ALA A 416 -5.27 -3.83 17.75
N ALA A 417 -5.72 -3.06 16.75
CA ALA A 417 -4.86 -2.27 15.88
C ALA A 417 -4.35 -0.98 16.53
N LEU A 418 -5.09 -0.44 17.51
CA LEU A 418 -4.88 0.92 18.04
C LEU A 418 -3.46 1.15 18.61
N PRO A 419 -2.87 0.27 19.42
CA PRO A 419 -1.50 0.47 19.92
C PRO A 419 -0.49 0.64 18.78
N ASN A 420 -0.52 -0.26 17.80
CA ASN A 420 0.36 -0.21 16.64
C ASN A 420 0.11 1.05 15.78
N TRP A 421 -1.16 1.46 15.62
CA TRP A 421 -1.52 2.68 14.90
C TRP A 421 -0.96 3.94 15.60
N ILE A 422 -0.95 3.99 16.94
CA ILE A 422 -0.34 5.07 17.73
C ILE A 422 1.18 5.04 17.55
N ASP A 423 1.81 3.87 17.69
CA ASP A 423 3.26 3.70 17.56
C ASP A 423 3.77 4.14 16.18
N GLN A 424 3.02 3.84 15.10
CA GLN A 424 3.35 4.28 13.75
C GLN A 424 3.38 5.81 13.58
N ARG A 425 2.78 6.57 14.50
CA ARG A 425 2.66 8.04 14.48
C ARG A 425 3.53 8.74 15.53
N GLY A 426 4.36 7.98 16.22
CA GLY A 426 5.40 8.52 17.09
C GLY A 426 6.48 9.25 16.28
N ASP A 427 7.12 10.21 16.88
CA ASP A 427 8.13 11.07 16.24
C ASP A 427 9.25 10.28 15.55
N TYR A 428 9.64 9.15 16.13
CA TYR A 428 10.73 8.29 15.67
C TYR A 428 10.24 6.93 15.15
N ALA A 429 8.98 6.83 14.75
CA ALA A 429 8.35 5.57 14.34
C ALA A 429 9.03 4.94 13.11
N LYS A 430 9.67 5.74 12.25
CA LYS A 430 10.30 5.29 11.02
C LYS A 430 11.79 5.04 11.22
N PHE A 431 12.13 3.77 11.48
CA PHE A 431 13.52 3.31 11.67
C PHE A 431 14.29 4.12 12.73
N LYS A 432 13.56 4.68 13.71
CA LYS A 432 14.11 5.53 14.79
C LYS A 432 14.79 6.81 14.31
N MET A 433 14.66 7.17 13.02
CA MET A 433 15.27 8.37 12.44
C MET A 433 14.67 9.66 13.03
N ASP A 434 15.52 10.68 13.16
CA ASP A 434 15.23 11.99 13.76
C ASP A 434 15.61 13.15 12.83
N TYR A 435 15.60 12.91 11.52
CA TYR A 435 16.02 13.86 10.50
C TYR A 435 15.26 15.19 10.58
N SER A 436 13.95 15.13 10.84
CA SER A 436 13.10 16.31 10.94
C SER A 436 13.43 17.15 12.18
N GLN A 437 13.66 16.52 13.32
CA GLN A 437 13.97 17.19 14.59
C GLN A 437 15.36 17.86 14.55
N VAL A 438 16.33 17.21 13.91
CA VAL A 438 17.67 17.80 13.67
C VAL A 438 17.55 19.01 12.73
N ALA A 439 16.76 18.89 11.65
CA ALA A 439 16.53 19.99 10.71
C ALA A 439 15.84 21.19 11.40
N ASP A 440 14.84 20.93 12.24
CA ASP A 440 14.12 21.97 12.99
C ASP A 440 15.07 22.72 13.95
N LEU A 441 15.95 22.01 14.64
CA LEU A 441 16.97 22.64 15.49
C LEU A 441 17.90 23.54 14.67
N ILE A 442 18.49 22.99 13.62
CA ILE A 442 19.44 23.73 12.77
C ILE A 442 18.77 24.95 12.14
N GLY A 443 17.53 24.78 11.61
CA GLY A 443 16.79 25.89 10.99
C GLY A 443 16.45 27.04 11.94
N VAL A 444 16.38 26.78 13.26
CA VAL A 444 16.10 27.80 14.29
C VAL A 444 17.37 28.41 14.86
N GLN A 445 18.44 27.61 15.07
CA GLN A 445 19.60 28.00 15.86
C GLN A 445 20.79 28.45 15.02
N ALA A 446 20.94 27.91 13.80
CA ALA A 446 22.10 28.22 12.97
C ALA A 446 21.89 29.54 12.19
N SER A 447 22.98 30.28 12.01
CA SER A 447 22.99 31.52 11.27
C SER A 447 23.58 31.33 9.85
N SER A 448 23.13 32.14 8.91
CA SER A 448 23.72 32.13 7.56
C SER A 448 25.22 32.41 7.61
N GLY A 449 26.01 31.58 6.96
CA GLY A 449 27.46 31.63 6.97
C GLY A 449 28.10 30.72 8.03
N ASP A 450 27.34 30.15 8.98
CA ASP A 450 27.86 29.14 9.88
C ASP A 450 28.28 27.90 9.08
N CYS A 451 29.28 27.20 9.57
CA CYS A 451 29.75 25.97 8.94
C CYS A 451 28.95 24.74 9.44
N LEU A 452 28.69 23.84 8.51
CA LEU A 452 28.10 22.52 8.78
C LEU A 452 29.15 21.42 8.56
N LEU A 453 29.23 20.49 9.48
CA LEU A 453 30.07 19.31 9.37
C LEU A 453 29.27 18.05 9.72
N LEU A 454 29.37 17.03 8.89
CA LEU A 454 28.73 15.74 9.14
C LEU A 454 29.78 14.72 9.57
N ASP A 455 29.51 13.98 10.64
CA ASP A 455 30.33 12.87 11.05
C ASP A 455 29.99 11.63 10.22
N ASP A 456 30.93 11.23 9.36
CA ASP A 456 30.76 10.11 8.42
C ASP A 456 30.96 8.73 9.10
N THR A 457 31.26 8.73 10.40
CA THR A 457 31.55 7.52 11.18
C THR A 457 30.31 6.99 11.92
N VAL A 458 29.13 7.58 11.70
CA VAL A 458 27.87 7.13 12.31
C VAL A 458 27.55 5.69 11.93
N SER A 459 27.00 4.92 12.86
CA SER A 459 26.63 3.51 12.70
C SER A 459 25.16 3.29 12.36
N TRP A 460 24.46 4.31 11.86
CA TRP A 460 23.01 4.24 11.60
C TRP A 460 22.65 3.22 10.52
N GLU A 461 21.54 2.54 10.72
CA GLU A 461 20.92 1.67 9.73
C GLU A 461 19.45 2.11 9.49
N PRO A 462 19.11 2.44 8.21
CA PRO A 462 19.98 2.60 7.05
C PRO A 462 20.88 3.84 7.12
N GLY A 463 22.14 3.73 6.65
CA GLY A 463 23.11 4.83 6.48
C GLY A 463 23.27 5.21 5.01
N PRO A 464 24.05 6.21 4.66
CA PRO A 464 24.89 7.10 5.45
C PRO A 464 24.14 8.30 6.07
N ILE A 465 24.92 9.30 6.62
CA ILE A 465 24.36 10.49 7.28
C ILE A 465 23.76 11.53 6.31
N ARG A 466 24.24 11.60 5.07
CA ARG A 466 23.84 12.60 4.06
C ARG A 466 22.34 12.67 3.72
N PRO A 467 21.55 11.58 3.72
CA PRO A 467 20.10 11.60 3.57
C PRO A 467 19.37 12.58 4.50
N LEU A 468 19.91 12.84 5.68
CA LEU A 468 19.37 13.80 6.64
C LEU A 468 19.23 15.21 6.04
N LEU A 469 20.24 15.68 5.30
CA LEU A 469 20.19 16.98 4.62
C LEU A 469 19.17 16.99 3.48
N ALA A 470 19.10 15.89 2.73
CA ALA A 470 18.20 15.76 1.59
C ALA A 470 16.72 15.67 2.00
N ALA A 471 16.44 15.25 3.24
CA ALA A 471 15.08 15.18 3.79
C ALA A 471 14.44 16.56 3.99
N ARG A 472 15.21 17.55 4.46
CA ARG A 472 14.75 18.92 4.78
C ARG A 472 15.80 19.94 4.34
N PRO A 473 16.06 20.12 3.02
CA PRO A 473 17.18 20.93 2.53
C PRO A 473 17.09 22.40 2.91
N ASP A 474 15.88 22.93 3.09
CA ASP A 474 15.66 24.33 3.44
C ASP A 474 16.21 24.69 4.83
N ALA A 475 16.22 23.76 5.76
CA ALA A 475 16.76 23.97 7.10
C ALA A 475 18.28 24.25 7.11
N TYR A 476 18.98 23.81 6.09
CA TYR A 476 20.43 23.95 5.94
C TYR A 476 20.84 25.04 4.95
N ARG A 477 19.84 25.77 4.42
CA ARG A 477 20.08 26.83 3.44
C ARG A 477 20.90 27.97 4.06
N GLY A 478 21.97 28.35 3.37
CA GLY A 478 22.87 29.41 3.83
C GLY A 478 24.03 28.95 4.72
N LEU A 479 24.05 27.66 5.13
CA LEU A 479 25.19 27.10 5.83
C LEU A 479 26.30 26.69 4.85
N VAL A 480 27.54 26.75 5.30
CA VAL A 480 28.72 26.31 4.55
C VAL A 480 29.03 24.86 4.90
N ASP A 481 28.65 23.93 4.05
CA ASP A 481 28.98 22.51 4.23
C ASP A 481 30.48 22.28 3.95
N VAL A 482 31.28 22.26 4.99
CA VAL A 482 32.75 22.11 4.87
C VAL A 482 33.17 20.69 4.53
N GLY A 483 32.31 19.71 4.73
CA GLY A 483 32.52 18.31 4.34
C GLY A 483 31.95 17.94 2.97
N LEU A 484 31.41 18.88 2.22
CA LEU A 484 30.83 18.63 0.90
C LEU A 484 31.89 18.18 -0.10
N GLY A 485 31.66 16.98 -0.67
CA GLY A 485 32.42 16.48 -1.79
C GLY A 485 31.75 16.78 -3.14
N LYS A 486 31.31 15.75 -3.84
CA LYS A 486 30.51 15.90 -5.05
C LYS A 486 29.06 16.20 -4.71
N GLN A 487 28.49 17.16 -5.41
CA GLN A 487 27.07 17.48 -5.30
C GLN A 487 26.22 16.41 -6.00
N ALA A 488 25.13 16.02 -5.35
CA ALA A 488 24.27 14.94 -5.80
C ALA A 488 23.59 15.24 -7.17
N ARG A 489 23.06 16.46 -7.35
CA ARG A 489 22.28 16.81 -8.55
C ARG A 489 23.11 16.74 -9.83
N PRO A 490 24.29 17.40 -9.94
CA PRO A 490 25.10 17.34 -11.17
C PRO A 490 25.71 15.99 -11.46
N GLU A 491 25.89 15.15 -10.44
CA GLU A 491 26.57 13.85 -10.57
C GLU A 491 25.56 12.67 -10.70
N GLY A 492 24.27 12.95 -10.81
CA GLY A 492 23.24 11.89 -10.90
C GLY A 492 23.19 10.96 -9.67
N LEU A 493 23.55 11.47 -8.48
CA LEU A 493 23.55 10.74 -7.22
C LEU A 493 22.31 11.09 -6.38
N LEU A 494 21.86 10.18 -5.49
CA LEU A 494 20.80 10.48 -4.51
C LEU A 494 21.26 11.47 -3.45
N TRP A 495 22.50 11.34 -3.00
CA TRP A 495 23.09 12.11 -1.91
C TRP A 495 24.40 12.74 -2.34
N ASP A 496 24.70 13.92 -1.77
CA ASP A 496 26.04 14.48 -1.82
C ASP A 496 27.05 13.50 -1.21
N THR A 497 28.30 13.57 -1.64
CA THR A 497 29.38 12.77 -1.03
C THR A 497 30.09 13.57 0.07
N ASN A 498 30.70 12.86 1.01
CA ASN A 498 31.54 13.43 2.04
C ASN A 498 33.01 13.46 1.63
N VAL A 499 33.70 14.50 2.07
CA VAL A 499 35.17 14.58 2.09
C VAL A 499 35.64 14.66 3.53
N ALA A 500 36.63 13.87 3.88
CA ALA A 500 37.13 13.79 5.24
C ALA A 500 37.64 15.16 5.73
N PRO A 501 37.33 15.59 6.97
CA PRO A 501 37.63 16.91 7.53
C PRO A 501 39.11 17.32 7.45
N HIS A 502 40.02 16.35 7.54
CA HIS A 502 41.47 16.62 7.45
C HIS A 502 41.91 17.12 6.06
N LEU A 503 41.14 16.87 4.99
CA LEU A 503 41.38 17.39 3.66
C LEU A 503 40.76 18.78 3.44
N ARG A 504 39.93 19.24 4.35
CA ARG A 504 39.20 20.52 4.30
C ARG A 504 39.69 21.56 5.34
N ARG A 505 40.91 21.42 5.83
CA ARG A 505 41.47 22.24 6.92
C ARG A 505 41.36 23.74 6.69
N ASN A 506 41.60 24.22 5.46
CA ASN A 506 41.53 25.65 5.15
C ASN A 506 40.11 26.19 5.23
N GLN A 507 39.11 25.41 4.80
CA GLN A 507 37.69 25.75 4.91
C GLN A 507 37.25 25.77 6.37
N ILE A 508 37.66 24.78 7.17
CA ILE A 508 37.38 24.70 8.61
C ILE A 508 38.00 25.87 9.34
N ARG A 509 39.22 26.32 8.97
CA ARG A 509 39.87 27.49 9.56
C ARG A 509 39.13 28.82 9.27
N ALA A 510 38.37 28.89 8.17
CA ALA A 510 37.58 30.06 7.84
C ALA A 510 36.26 30.15 8.64
N CYS A 511 35.87 29.09 9.32
CA CYS A 511 34.65 29.06 10.13
C CYS A 511 34.84 29.84 11.45
N THR A 512 33.76 30.46 11.92
CA THR A 512 33.64 31.02 13.27
C THR A 512 32.83 30.12 14.18
N VAL A 513 31.76 29.54 13.63
CA VAL A 513 30.88 28.57 14.27
C VAL A 513 30.81 27.31 13.41
N ILE A 514 30.89 26.15 14.03
CA ILE A 514 30.72 24.86 13.35
C ILE A 514 29.58 24.09 14.03
N TRP A 515 28.55 23.78 13.26
CA TRP A 515 27.51 22.86 13.62
C TRP A 515 27.91 21.46 13.17
N THR A 516 28.07 20.51 14.11
CA THR A 516 28.41 19.14 13.74
C THR A 516 27.27 18.21 14.10
N ILE A 517 26.83 17.40 13.10
CA ILE A 517 25.85 16.34 13.30
C ILE A 517 26.63 15.02 13.40
N SER A 518 26.42 14.27 14.47
CA SER A 518 27.09 13.03 14.78
C SER A 518 26.15 12.01 15.43
N GLU A 519 26.67 10.83 15.78
CA GLU A 519 25.90 9.80 16.48
C GLU A 519 25.63 10.21 17.94
N LYS A 520 24.42 9.92 18.44
CA LYS A 520 24.02 10.12 19.84
C LYS A 520 24.98 9.42 20.80
N ASP A 521 25.30 10.09 21.90
CA ASP A 521 26.00 9.50 23.02
C ASP A 521 25.06 9.32 24.23
N PRO A 522 24.64 8.08 24.53
CA PRO A 522 23.66 7.81 25.59
C PRO A 522 24.14 8.19 27.00
N ALA A 523 25.47 8.37 27.17
CA ALA A 523 26.07 8.73 28.46
C ALA A 523 25.93 10.23 28.77
N LEU A 524 25.55 11.05 27.79
CA LEU A 524 25.47 12.50 27.91
C LEU A 524 24.01 12.96 28.06
N SER A 525 23.82 14.16 28.63
CA SER A 525 22.51 14.79 28.80
C SER A 525 21.84 15.14 27.48
N SER A 526 20.51 15.27 27.47
CA SER A 526 19.73 15.60 26.29
C SER A 526 20.03 16.99 25.72
N HIS A 527 20.33 17.98 26.58
CA HIS A 527 20.79 19.31 26.22
C HIS A 527 21.79 19.81 27.26
N GLU A 528 22.84 20.43 26.79
CA GLU A 528 23.91 20.99 27.65
C GLU A 528 24.51 22.22 26.96
N ALA A 529 24.78 23.27 27.76
CA ALA A 529 25.42 24.48 27.32
C ALA A 529 26.46 24.91 28.35
N GLY A 530 27.60 25.43 27.88
CA GLY A 530 28.69 25.87 28.74
C GLY A 530 29.89 26.42 27.95
N PRO A 531 30.87 27.03 28.64
CA PRO A 531 32.00 27.63 27.93
C PRO A 531 32.86 26.59 27.18
N VAL A 532 32.99 25.38 27.75
CA VAL A 532 33.66 24.23 27.12
C VAL A 532 32.98 22.97 27.62
N LEU A 533 32.47 22.16 26.67
CA LEU A 533 31.82 20.88 26.99
C LEU A 533 32.70 19.70 26.58
N ASP A 534 32.59 18.59 27.35
CA ASP A 534 33.16 17.31 26.95
C ASP A 534 32.47 16.83 25.64
N PRO A 535 33.23 16.46 24.59
CA PRO A 535 32.63 15.91 23.36
C PRO A 535 31.93 14.57 23.56
N GLY A 536 32.25 13.84 24.64
CA GLY A 536 31.73 12.50 24.93
C GLY A 536 32.49 11.38 24.22
N ALA A 537 32.22 10.15 24.67
CA ALA A 537 32.91 8.95 24.21
C ALA A 537 32.64 8.57 22.76
N ARG A 538 31.49 8.96 22.23
CA ARG A 538 31.11 8.68 20.83
C ARG A 538 31.72 9.67 19.86
N PHE A 539 31.59 10.97 20.09
CA PHE A 539 32.05 12.03 19.20
C PHE A 539 33.55 12.37 19.37
N GLY A 540 34.08 12.39 20.58
CA GLY A 540 35.47 12.76 20.88
C GLY A 540 36.53 12.01 20.05
N PRO A 541 36.40 10.70 19.78
CA PRO A 541 37.37 9.96 18.96
C PRO A 541 37.29 10.27 17.46
N THR A 542 36.17 10.86 16.95
CA THR A 542 35.91 11.03 15.51
C THR A 542 36.82 12.10 14.90
N ILE A 543 37.03 11.97 13.58
CA ILE A 543 37.76 13.00 12.83
C ILE A 543 36.95 14.30 12.70
N ALA A 544 35.63 14.19 12.75
CA ALA A 544 34.72 15.33 12.73
C ALA A 544 34.89 16.23 13.96
N TYR A 545 35.27 15.68 15.10
CA TYR A 545 35.64 16.44 16.29
C TYR A 545 37.14 16.83 16.33
N ARG A 546 38.03 15.86 16.16
CA ARG A 546 39.47 16.03 16.41
C ARG A 546 40.14 17.03 15.46
N VAL A 547 39.67 17.16 14.23
CA VAL A 547 40.25 18.11 13.27
C VAL A 547 39.88 19.55 13.63
N PRO A 548 38.63 19.95 13.86
CA PRO A 548 38.28 21.28 14.37
C PRO A 548 38.94 21.59 15.74
N ALA A 549 38.94 20.64 16.67
CA ALA A 549 39.52 20.81 18.02
C ALA A 549 41.00 21.20 17.96
N ARG A 550 41.80 20.57 17.07
CA ARG A 550 43.20 20.95 16.84
C ARG A 550 43.40 22.36 16.25
N MET A 551 42.30 22.98 15.76
CA MET A 551 42.29 24.35 15.22
C MET A 551 41.74 25.35 16.24
N GLY A 552 41.48 24.92 17.48
CA GLY A 552 41.01 25.78 18.55
C GLY A 552 39.50 25.75 18.77
N PHE A 553 38.74 24.98 17.99
CA PHE A 553 37.29 24.85 18.20
C PHE A 553 37.01 23.97 19.40
N HIS A 554 36.06 24.38 20.23
CA HIS A 554 35.56 23.62 21.38
C HIS A 554 34.02 23.63 21.39
N VAL A 555 33.43 22.57 21.91
CA VAL A 555 31.97 22.45 22.00
C VAL A 555 31.47 23.36 23.09
N VAL A 556 30.47 24.20 22.78
CA VAL A 556 29.82 25.12 23.72
C VAL A 556 28.36 24.77 23.96
N GLU A 557 27.75 24.02 23.06
CA GLU A 557 26.36 23.63 23.17
C GLU A 557 26.12 22.29 22.46
N ARG A 558 25.28 21.45 23.03
CA ARG A 558 24.95 20.10 22.53
C ARG A 558 23.49 19.77 22.74
N TRP A 559 22.87 19.15 21.72
CA TRP A 559 21.53 18.58 21.75
C TRP A 559 21.59 17.11 21.35
N GLN A 560 20.88 16.28 22.08
CA GLN A 560 20.75 14.85 21.76
C GLN A 560 19.31 14.57 21.32
N PHE A 561 19.16 13.85 20.22
CA PHE A 561 17.88 13.37 19.70
C PHE A 561 17.74 11.86 19.93
N ASN A 562 17.04 11.16 19.03
CA ASN A 562 16.86 9.73 19.20
C ASN A 562 18.11 8.93 18.79
N ILE A 563 18.68 9.21 17.61
CA ILE A 563 19.90 8.58 17.10
C ILE A 563 21.02 9.59 16.84
N SER A 564 20.68 10.86 16.70
CA SER A 564 21.61 11.94 16.36
C SER A 564 22.00 12.77 17.57
N GLN A 565 23.17 13.38 17.47
CA GLN A 565 23.66 14.46 18.32
C GLN A 565 24.02 15.65 17.43
N VAL A 566 23.63 16.84 17.83
CA VAL A 566 24.06 18.11 17.22
C VAL A 566 24.92 18.84 18.20
N THR A 567 26.11 19.29 17.79
CA THR A 567 27.02 20.10 18.61
C THR A 567 27.32 21.41 17.91
N LYS A 568 27.31 22.49 18.69
CA LYS A 568 27.78 23.81 18.28
C LYS A 568 29.17 24.02 18.85
N SER A 569 30.15 24.25 17.98
CA SER A 569 31.53 24.51 18.37
C SER A 569 31.94 25.92 17.93
N VAL A 570 32.68 26.60 18.78
CA VAL A 570 33.26 27.95 18.51
C VAL A 570 34.77 27.90 18.78
N ARG A 571 35.46 28.90 18.26
CA ARG A 571 36.91 29.06 18.40
C ARG A 571 37.24 30.26 19.24
#